data_73867b4c5cfe4066b02029a7e9f74d0c
#
_entry.id   73867b4c5cfe4066b02029a7e9f74d0c
#
_cell.length_a   1.000
_cell.length_b   1.000
_cell.length_c   1.000
_cell.angle_alpha   90.00
_cell.angle_beta   90.00
_cell.angle_gamma   90.00
#
_symmetry.space_group_name_H-M   'P 1'
#
loop_
_entity.id
_entity.type
_entity.pdbx_description
1 polymer ?
#
loop_
_entity_poly.entity_id
_entity_poly.type
_entity_poly.pdbx_seq_one_letter_code
_entity_poly.pdbx_strand_id
1 'polypeptide(L)'
;MLGLQWGDEGKGKVVDVLTPHYDVIARFQGGPNAGHTLEFEGQKYVLRSIPSGIFQGGKINIIGNGVVLAPDLFMDEAQHLEETGHDLKSRLHISKKAHLIMPTHRILDRAYEAAKGKNKVGTTGKGIGPTYTDKISRNGLRVGDILECFEEKYAAHKDRHMKMLASMGWTDFEGFEEVEAKWLQGIEYLKGFQMVDSEIEINRILRNGESILCEGAQGTMLDVDFGSYPFVTSSNTVCAGACTGLGIGPNRIGHVFGIMKAYCTRVGSGPFPTELFDETGDTIRQIGHEYGAVTGRERRCGWIDLVQLKYSVMVNGVTELIMMKSDVLDGFDTIKACVAYRLKDGTETADFPYEIDDVEPIYKELPGWKTDMTQFTSEEQFPEAFSQYVKFLEDFLETPITIISIGPDRAQTIIRK
;
A
#
# COMPACT_ATOMS: atom_id res chain seq x y z
N MET A 1 2.38 5.25 9.09
CA MET A 1 2.14 5.92 7.80
C MET A 1 1.26 5.02 6.93
N LEU A 2 0.18 5.55 6.40
CA LEU A 2 -0.91 4.80 5.77
C LEU A 2 -1.40 5.51 4.50
N GLY A 3 -1.82 4.74 3.48
CA GLY A 3 -2.63 5.28 2.38
C GLY A 3 -4.08 5.45 2.83
N LEU A 4 -4.71 6.56 2.50
CA LEU A 4 -6.09 6.85 2.89
C LEU A 4 -7.12 6.52 1.82
N GLN A 5 -6.71 6.29 0.57
CA GLN A 5 -7.57 6.04 -0.57
C GLN A 5 -7.53 4.55 -0.96
N TRP A 6 -7.54 4.23 -2.26
CA TRP A 6 -7.50 2.85 -2.79
C TRP A 6 -6.08 2.35 -3.14
N GLY A 7 -5.06 2.84 -2.44
CA GLY A 7 -3.67 2.52 -2.73
C GLY A 7 -3.05 3.43 -3.80
N ASP A 8 -1.78 3.20 -4.09
CA ASP A 8 -1.00 3.96 -5.07
C ASP A 8 -0.88 5.46 -4.78
N GLU A 9 -1.02 5.87 -3.50
CA GLU A 9 -0.92 7.27 -3.08
C GLU A 9 0.52 7.83 -3.13
N GLY A 10 1.54 6.99 -3.39
CA GLY A 10 2.94 7.43 -3.42
C GLY A 10 3.66 7.25 -2.08
N LYS A 11 3.25 6.28 -1.28
CA LYS A 11 3.82 5.99 0.05
C LYS A 11 5.34 5.85 0.07
N GLY A 12 5.93 5.19 -0.91
CA GLY A 12 7.37 4.96 -0.98
C GLY A 12 8.19 6.26 -0.92
N LYS A 13 7.82 7.27 -1.72
CA LYS A 13 8.47 8.59 -1.70
C LYS A 13 8.43 9.22 -0.30
N VAL A 14 7.27 9.17 0.36
CA VAL A 14 7.10 9.77 1.69
C VAL A 14 7.92 9.04 2.74
N VAL A 15 7.93 7.70 2.70
CA VAL A 15 8.77 6.90 3.62
C VAL A 15 10.24 7.29 3.48
N ASP A 16 10.72 7.38 2.24
CA ASP A 16 12.09 7.75 1.98
C ASP A 16 12.43 9.17 2.49
N VAL A 17 11.55 10.15 2.26
CA VAL A 17 11.69 11.53 2.77
C VAL A 17 11.71 11.55 4.31
N LEU A 18 10.88 10.75 4.97
CA LEU A 18 10.77 10.72 6.43
C LEU A 18 11.85 9.84 7.09
N THR A 19 12.40 8.86 6.39
CA THR A 19 13.36 7.88 6.93
C THR A 19 14.53 8.52 7.71
N PRO A 20 15.15 9.66 7.32
CA PRO A 20 16.22 10.28 8.08
C PRO A 20 15.84 10.61 9.54
N HIS A 21 14.57 10.83 9.82
CA HIS A 21 14.05 11.20 11.15
C HIS A 21 13.72 10.01 12.05
N TYR A 22 13.85 8.79 11.55
CA TYR A 22 13.55 7.55 12.28
C TYR A 22 14.75 6.62 12.34
N ASP A 23 14.81 5.78 13.36
CA ASP A 23 15.88 4.80 13.54
C ASP A 23 15.62 3.51 12.79
N VAL A 24 14.36 3.11 12.72
CA VAL A 24 13.91 1.86 12.09
C VAL A 24 12.71 2.11 11.18
N ILE A 25 12.68 1.43 10.03
CA ILE A 25 11.53 1.40 9.13
C ILE A 25 10.97 -0.02 9.10
N ALA A 26 9.66 -0.17 9.37
CA ALA A 26 9.04 -1.49 9.49
C ALA A 26 7.77 -1.63 8.64
N ARG A 27 7.78 -2.57 7.68
CA ARG A 27 6.58 -2.99 6.93
C ARG A 27 5.72 -3.87 7.80
N PHE A 28 4.44 -3.54 7.96
CA PHE A 28 3.58 -4.26 8.90
C PHE A 28 2.54 -5.17 8.24
N GLN A 29 2.22 -5.03 6.95
CA GLN A 29 1.24 -5.87 6.24
C GLN A 29 1.45 -5.84 4.73
N GLY A 30 0.60 -6.58 3.99
CA GLY A 30 0.67 -6.71 2.55
C GLY A 30 1.71 -7.72 2.10
N GLY A 31 2.11 -7.63 0.86
CA GLY A 31 3.06 -8.55 0.26
C GLY A 31 3.53 -8.03 -1.10
N PRO A 32 3.97 -8.89 -2.01
CA PRO A 32 4.50 -8.50 -3.32
C PRO A 32 3.45 -7.92 -4.30
N ASN A 33 2.20 -7.81 -3.89
CA ASN A 33 1.17 -7.05 -4.61
C ASN A 33 1.36 -5.52 -4.46
N ALA A 34 2.11 -5.05 -3.47
CA ALA A 34 2.53 -3.65 -3.39
C ALA A 34 3.57 -3.31 -4.48
N GLY A 35 3.63 -2.04 -4.85
CA GLY A 35 4.66 -1.48 -5.71
C GLY A 35 4.96 -0.06 -5.23
N HIS A 36 5.95 0.08 -4.33
CA HIS A 36 6.38 1.38 -3.82
C HIS A 36 7.44 1.94 -4.75
N THR A 37 7.05 2.89 -5.58
CA THR A 37 7.97 3.55 -6.51
C THR A 37 8.70 4.69 -5.81
N LEU A 38 10.01 4.72 -5.99
CA LEU A 38 10.89 5.79 -5.55
C LEU A 38 11.68 6.30 -6.76
N GLU A 39 11.80 7.63 -6.87
CA GLU A 39 12.58 8.27 -7.92
C GLU A 39 13.55 9.26 -7.26
N PHE A 40 14.85 9.03 -7.44
CA PHE A 40 15.92 9.90 -6.96
C PHE A 40 17.21 9.67 -7.77
N GLU A 41 18.03 10.71 -7.89
CA GLU A 41 19.30 10.67 -8.64
C GLU A 41 19.14 10.13 -10.09
N GLY A 42 17.98 10.38 -10.72
CA GLY A 42 17.66 9.91 -12.06
C GLY A 42 17.40 8.41 -12.18
N GLN A 43 17.32 7.70 -11.06
CA GLN A 43 17.02 6.28 -11.00
C GLN A 43 15.58 6.05 -10.49
N LYS A 44 14.96 4.99 -10.97
CA LYS A 44 13.63 4.56 -10.54
C LYS A 44 13.68 3.16 -9.94
N TYR A 45 13.23 3.04 -8.71
CA TYR A 45 13.14 1.78 -7.98
C TYR A 45 11.70 1.43 -7.70
N VAL A 46 11.35 0.14 -7.75
CA VAL A 46 10.00 -0.35 -7.41
C VAL A 46 10.14 -1.44 -6.36
N LEU A 47 9.89 -1.09 -5.10
CA LEU A 47 9.92 -2.02 -3.99
C LEU A 47 8.58 -2.72 -3.80
N ARG A 48 8.62 -4.01 -3.49
CA ARG A 48 7.43 -4.86 -3.27
C ARG A 48 7.29 -5.28 -1.82
N SER A 49 8.31 -5.88 -1.26
CA SER A 49 8.32 -6.43 0.11
C SER A 49 9.31 -5.73 1.03
N ILE A 50 10.41 -5.25 0.47
CA ILE A 50 11.47 -4.56 1.22
C ILE A 50 10.97 -3.16 1.64
N PRO A 51 11.20 -2.73 2.90
CA PRO A 51 10.82 -1.39 3.34
C PRO A 51 11.54 -0.29 2.55
N SER A 52 10.84 0.82 2.30
CA SER A 52 11.36 1.94 1.49
C SER A 52 12.54 2.68 2.13
N GLY A 53 12.77 2.50 3.42
CA GLY A 53 13.92 3.05 4.14
C GLY A 53 15.26 2.40 3.80
N ILE A 54 15.29 1.35 3.00
CA ILE A 54 16.51 0.60 2.66
C ILE A 54 17.57 1.46 1.94
N PHE A 55 17.13 2.48 1.22
CA PHE A 55 18.01 3.39 0.49
C PHE A 55 18.80 4.35 1.40
N GLN A 56 18.34 4.57 2.64
CA GLN A 56 19.01 5.44 3.60
C GLN A 56 20.04 4.64 4.42
N GLY A 57 21.31 5.06 4.36
CA GLY A 57 22.40 4.40 5.08
C GLY A 57 22.18 4.35 6.61
N GLY A 58 22.65 3.29 7.26
CA GLY A 58 22.65 3.16 8.73
C GLY A 58 21.29 2.87 9.37
N LYS A 59 20.20 2.72 8.59
CA LYS A 59 18.86 2.43 9.13
C LYS A 59 18.57 0.94 9.10
N ILE A 60 17.97 0.44 10.16
CA ILE A 60 17.42 -0.93 10.22
C ILE A 60 16.06 -0.96 9.52
N ASN A 61 15.84 -1.99 8.74
CA ASN A 61 14.58 -2.23 8.03
C ASN A 61 14.01 -3.57 8.47
N ILE A 62 12.71 -3.61 8.79
CA ILE A 62 12.08 -4.82 9.32
C ILE A 62 10.88 -5.20 8.43
N ILE A 63 10.85 -6.45 8.00
CA ILE A 63 9.66 -7.09 7.45
C ILE A 63 8.93 -7.76 8.61
N GLY A 64 7.79 -7.19 9.00
CA GLY A 64 7.00 -7.61 10.17
C GLY A 64 6.20 -8.89 9.92
N ASN A 65 5.66 -9.44 11.00
CA ASN A 65 4.86 -10.69 10.99
C ASN A 65 3.53 -10.58 10.21
N GLY A 66 3.04 -9.37 9.98
CA GLY A 66 1.83 -9.16 9.20
C GLY A 66 2.04 -9.23 7.69
N VAL A 67 3.29 -9.17 7.21
CA VAL A 67 3.64 -9.30 5.79
C VAL A 67 3.53 -10.76 5.35
N VAL A 68 3.09 -10.98 4.10
CA VAL A 68 3.20 -12.26 3.41
C VAL A 68 4.30 -12.17 2.34
N LEU A 69 5.28 -13.05 2.42
CA LEU A 69 6.53 -12.98 1.66
C LEU A 69 6.60 -14.06 0.59
N ALA A 70 6.87 -13.68 -0.66
CA ALA A 70 7.13 -14.60 -1.76
C ALA A 70 8.66 -14.73 -1.93
N PRO A 71 9.28 -15.85 -1.55
CA PRO A 71 10.74 -16.02 -1.55
C PRO A 71 11.44 -15.74 -2.87
N ASP A 72 10.86 -16.21 -3.98
CA ASP A 72 11.38 -15.97 -5.33
C ASP A 72 11.33 -14.50 -5.73
N LEU A 73 10.22 -13.82 -5.48
CA LEU A 73 10.06 -12.39 -5.77
C LEU A 73 10.90 -11.51 -4.84
N PHE A 74 11.07 -11.94 -3.60
CA PHE A 74 11.97 -11.29 -2.64
C PHE A 74 13.43 -11.43 -3.09
N MET A 75 13.84 -12.62 -3.55
CA MET A 75 15.18 -12.85 -4.07
C MET A 75 15.48 -11.93 -5.26
N ASP A 76 14.56 -11.85 -6.25
CA ASP A 76 14.72 -10.96 -7.40
C ASP A 76 14.87 -9.49 -6.98
N GLU A 77 14.02 -9.03 -6.05
CA GLU A 77 14.02 -7.66 -5.53
C GLU A 77 15.33 -7.36 -4.79
N ALA A 78 15.76 -8.26 -3.91
CA ALA A 78 16.95 -8.09 -3.09
C ALA A 78 18.24 -8.13 -3.92
N GLN A 79 18.36 -9.07 -4.85
CA GLN A 79 19.52 -9.15 -5.76
C GLN A 79 19.67 -7.88 -6.59
N HIS A 80 18.58 -7.36 -7.13
CA HIS A 80 18.62 -6.10 -7.88
C HIS A 80 19.13 -4.93 -7.03
N LEU A 81 18.76 -4.84 -5.75
CA LEU A 81 19.27 -3.83 -4.83
C LEU A 81 20.74 -4.07 -4.45
N GLU A 82 21.15 -5.32 -4.25
CA GLU A 82 22.56 -5.68 -3.98
C GLU A 82 23.46 -5.30 -5.19
N GLU A 83 23.00 -5.54 -6.43
CA GLU A 83 23.70 -5.15 -7.66
C GLU A 83 23.86 -3.63 -7.78
N THR A 84 22.97 -2.85 -7.22
CA THR A 84 23.07 -1.39 -7.16
C THR A 84 23.83 -0.88 -5.91
N GLY A 85 24.46 -1.78 -5.15
CA GLY A 85 25.39 -1.44 -4.08
C GLY A 85 24.76 -1.29 -2.70
N HIS A 86 23.49 -1.70 -2.51
CA HIS A 86 22.83 -1.62 -1.22
C HIS A 86 23.14 -2.85 -0.35
N ASP A 87 23.62 -2.61 0.89
CA ASP A 87 23.82 -3.66 1.88
C ASP A 87 22.49 -4.03 2.54
N LEU A 88 21.90 -5.14 2.13
CA LEU A 88 20.64 -5.65 2.67
C LEU A 88 20.87 -6.58 3.88
N LYS A 89 21.88 -7.46 3.82
CA LYS A 89 22.03 -8.55 4.78
C LYS A 89 22.31 -8.08 6.20
N SER A 90 23.00 -6.94 6.35
CA SER A 90 23.27 -6.36 7.66
C SER A 90 22.11 -5.50 8.20
N ARG A 91 21.22 -5.01 7.33
CA ARG A 91 20.21 -4.00 7.69
C ARG A 91 18.76 -4.43 7.51
N LEU A 92 18.50 -5.56 6.87
CA LEU A 92 17.15 -6.06 6.66
C LEU A 92 16.89 -7.26 7.56
N HIS A 93 15.98 -7.10 8.50
CA HIS A 93 15.53 -8.14 9.42
C HIS A 93 14.16 -8.65 9.01
N ILE A 94 13.98 -9.96 9.02
CA ILE A 94 12.75 -10.61 8.59
C ILE A 94 12.12 -11.34 9.76
N SER A 95 10.85 -11.06 10.03
CA SER A 95 10.11 -11.73 11.10
C SER A 95 10.00 -13.23 10.85
N LYS A 96 10.43 -14.07 11.80
CA LYS A 96 10.17 -15.51 11.77
C LYS A 96 8.69 -15.86 11.66
N LYS A 97 7.80 -14.96 12.11
CA LYS A 97 6.35 -15.15 12.11
C LYS A 97 5.66 -14.64 10.83
N ALA A 98 6.38 -14.02 9.89
CA ALA A 98 5.84 -13.69 8.58
C ALA A 98 5.49 -14.98 7.80
N HIS A 99 4.41 -14.95 7.03
CA HIS A 99 3.96 -16.12 6.29
C HIS A 99 4.56 -16.15 4.88
N LEU A 100 4.86 -17.35 4.41
CA LEU A 100 5.39 -17.60 3.07
C LEU A 100 4.26 -17.79 2.07
N ILE A 101 4.31 -17.05 0.97
CA ILE A 101 3.45 -17.30 -0.19
C ILE A 101 4.07 -18.49 -0.94
N MET A 102 3.40 -19.63 -0.90
CA MET A 102 3.81 -20.84 -1.63
C MET A 102 3.42 -20.75 -3.12
N PRO A 103 4.10 -21.48 -4.02
CA PRO A 103 3.69 -21.57 -5.43
C PRO A 103 2.22 -22.01 -5.60
N THR A 104 1.76 -22.93 -4.76
CA THR A 104 0.37 -23.42 -4.74
C THR A 104 -0.65 -22.34 -4.34
N HIS A 105 -0.28 -21.34 -3.54
CA HIS A 105 -1.16 -20.21 -3.25
C HIS A 105 -1.47 -19.39 -4.52
N ARG A 106 -0.52 -19.26 -5.45
CA ARG A 106 -0.74 -18.55 -6.73
C ARG A 106 -1.72 -19.31 -7.62
N ILE A 107 -1.68 -20.64 -7.59
CA ILE A 107 -2.65 -21.47 -8.32
C ILE A 107 -4.03 -21.37 -7.67
N LEU A 108 -4.12 -21.45 -6.33
CA LEU A 108 -5.37 -21.25 -5.59
C LEU A 108 -6.00 -19.88 -5.87
N ASP A 109 -5.19 -18.83 -5.96
CA ASP A 109 -5.66 -17.46 -6.28
C ASP A 109 -6.32 -17.43 -7.66
N ARG A 110 -5.69 -18.04 -8.68
CA ARG A 110 -6.27 -18.17 -10.02
C ARG A 110 -7.54 -19.02 -10.03
N ALA A 111 -7.53 -20.14 -9.32
CA ALA A 111 -8.68 -21.04 -9.23
C ALA A 111 -9.88 -20.37 -8.56
N TYR A 112 -9.68 -19.65 -7.47
CA TYR A 112 -10.72 -18.90 -6.77
C TYR A 112 -11.28 -17.76 -7.63
N GLU A 113 -10.43 -17.01 -8.35
CA GLU A 113 -10.91 -15.98 -9.27
C GLU A 113 -11.69 -16.58 -10.45
N ALA A 114 -11.23 -17.69 -11.00
CA ALA A 114 -11.96 -18.38 -12.06
C ALA A 114 -13.34 -18.86 -11.61
N ALA A 115 -13.44 -19.40 -10.39
CA ALA A 115 -14.70 -19.88 -9.82
C ALA A 115 -15.73 -18.77 -9.59
N LYS A 116 -15.31 -17.51 -9.39
CA LYS A 116 -16.22 -16.35 -9.22
C LYS A 116 -16.91 -15.92 -10.53
N GLY A 117 -16.44 -16.35 -11.69
CA GLY A 117 -17.03 -16.02 -12.99
C GLY A 117 -17.11 -14.50 -13.22
N LYS A 118 -18.34 -13.96 -13.32
CA LYS A 118 -18.57 -12.52 -13.53
C LYS A 118 -18.24 -11.65 -12.28
N ASN A 119 -18.21 -12.26 -11.09
CA ASN A 119 -17.98 -11.57 -9.82
C ASN A 119 -16.49 -11.54 -9.43
N LYS A 120 -15.60 -11.55 -10.41
CA LYS A 120 -14.15 -11.45 -10.19
C LYS A 120 -13.80 -10.15 -9.46
N VAL A 121 -12.94 -10.26 -8.44
CA VAL A 121 -12.42 -9.11 -7.70
C VAL A 121 -11.29 -8.43 -8.48
N GLY A 122 -10.63 -9.16 -9.38
CA GLY A 122 -9.48 -8.68 -10.15
C GLY A 122 -8.19 -8.78 -9.35
N THR A 123 -7.93 -9.94 -8.74
CA THR A 123 -6.71 -10.18 -7.97
C THR A 123 -5.45 -10.03 -8.80
N THR A 124 -4.32 -9.88 -8.14
CA THR A 124 -3.01 -9.81 -8.81
C THR A 124 -2.46 -11.19 -9.20
N GLY A 125 -3.15 -12.28 -8.82
CA GLY A 125 -2.70 -13.66 -9.05
C GLY A 125 -1.44 -14.05 -8.29
N LYS A 126 -1.04 -13.27 -7.28
CA LYS A 126 0.20 -13.48 -6.51
C LYS A 126 0.02 -14.34 -5.26
N GLY A 127 -1.18 -14.86 -5.02
CA GLY A 127 -1.45 -15.75 -3.89
C GLY A 127 -1.65 -15.04 -2.55
N ILE A 128 -1.89 -13.74 -2.54
CA ILE A 128 -2.04 -12.94 -1.32
C ILE A 128 -3.22 -13.43 -0.48
N GLY A 129 -4.42 -13.48 -1.09
CA GLY A 129 -5.64 -13.93 -0.43
C GLY A 129 -5.53 -15.33 0.17
N PRO A 130 -5.16 -16.35 -0.62
CA PRO A 130 -4.95 -17.71 -0.12
C PRO A 130 -3.95 -17.81 1.02
N THR A 131 -2.85 -17.03 0.99
CA THR A 131 -1.86 -17.03 2.08
C THR A 131 -2.43 -16.45 3.38
N TYR A 132 -3.20 -15.36 3.31
CA TYR A 132 -3.88 -14.82 4.50
C TYR A 132 -4.99 -15.76 4.99
N THR A 133 -5.69 -16.47 4.10
CA THR A 133 -6.63 -17.53 4.48
C THR A 133 -5.93 -18.61 5.29
N ASP A 134 -4.79 -19.08 4.83
CA ASP A 134 -4.00 -20.08 5.55
C ASP A 134 -3.46 -19.57 6.88
N LYS A 135 -3.03 -18.32 6.95
CA LYS A 135 -2.64 -17.68 8.20
C LYS A 135 -3.78 -17.73 9.22
N ILE A 136 -4.98 -17.33 8.84
CA ILE A 136 -6.13 -17.26 9.76
C ILE A 136 -6.67 -18.66 10.10
N SER A 137 -6.65 -19.59 9.15
CA SER A 137 -7.02 -21.00 9.39
C SER A 137 -5.95 -21.79 10.13
N ARG A 138 -4.79 -21.19 10.42
CA ARG A 138 -3.64 -21.79 11.13
C ARG A 138 -2.97 -22.94 10.36
N ASN A 139 -2.97 -22.82 9.04
CA ASN A 139 -2.38 -23.78 8.11
C ASN A 139 -1.26 -23.16 7.27
N GLY A 140 -0.73 -22.00 7.68
CA GLY A 140 0.28 -21.29 6.90
C GLY A 140 1.70 -21.70 7.26
N LEU A 141 2.58 -21.67 6.26
CA LEU A 141 4.01 -21.85 6.41
C LEU A 141 4.64 -20.49 6.76
N ARG A 142 5.51 -20.46 7.77
CA ARG A 142 6.17 -19.24 8.26
C ARG A 142 7.64 -19.18 7.87
N VAL A 143 8.21 -18.00 7.86
CA VAL A 143 9.65 -17.78 7.61
C VAL A 143 10.50 -18.58 8.61
N GLY A 144 10.13 -18.62 9.89
CA GLY A 144 10.86 -19.40 10.91
C GLY A 144 10.88 -20.90 10.66
N ASP A 145 9.91 -21.44 9.93
CA ASP A 145 9.88 -22.86 9.56
C ASP A 145 11.02 -23.26 8.60
N ILE A 146 11.63 -22.28 7.90
CA ILE A 146 12.81 -22.50 7.06
C ILE A 146 14.00 -23.04 7.87
N LEU A 147 14.06 -22.69 9.15
CA LEU A 147 15.15 -23.08 10.05
C LEU A 147 14.97 -24.49 10.65
N GLU A 148 13.72 -24.97 10.68
CA GLU A 148 13.38 -26.25 11.31
C GLU A 148 12.23 -26.96 10.57
N CYS A 149 12.44 -28.23 10.19
CA CYS A 149 11.42 -29.12 9.58
C CYS A 149 10.75 -28.54 8.33
N PHE A 150 11.50 -27.79 7.52
CA PHE A 150 10.95 -27.10 6.33
C PHE A 150 10.33 -28.07 5.33
N GLU A 151 11.07 -29.12 4.92
CA GLU A 151 10.66 -30.04 3.85
C GLU A 151 9.37 -30.78 4.22
N GLU A 152 9.25 -31.25 5.47
CA GLU A 152 8.06 -31.94 5.94
C GLU A 152 6.83 -31.01 5.94
N LYS A 153 6.98 -29.80 6.51
CA LYS A 153 5.90 -28.82 6.56
C LYS A 153 5.49 -28.37 5.17
N TYR A 154 6.46 -28.08 4.31
CA TYR A 154 6.20 -27.70 2.93
C TYR A 154 5.43 -28.79 2.18
N ALA A 155 5.88 -30.04 2.26
CA ALA A 155 5.21 -31.16 1.60
C ALA A 155 3.77 -31.35 2.10
N ALA A 156 3.53 -31.25 3.41
CA ALA A 156 2.19 -31.34 3.98
C ALA A 156 1.24 -30.24 3.51
N HIS A 157 1.72 -29.00 3.47
CA HIS A 157 0.91 -27.87 2.98
C HIS A 157 0.67 -27.96 1.48
N LYS A 158 1.68 -28.35 0.68
CA LYS A 158 1.53 -28.57 -0.76
C LYS A 158 0.49 -29.66 -1.05
N ASP A 159 0.54 -30.80 -0.37
CA ASP A 159 -0.45 -31.89 -0.52
C ASP A 159 -1.87 -31.42 -0.20
N ARG A 160 -2.04 -30.64 0.88
CA ARG A 160 -3.32 -30.04 1.23
C ARG A 160 -3.86 -29.15 0.13
N HIS A 161 -3.03 -28.25 -0.43
CA HIS A 161 -3.44 -27.36 -1.51
C HIS A 161 -3.77 -28.13 -2.79
N MET A 162 -3.00 -29.16 -3.13
CA MET A 162 -3.27 -30.01 -4.30
C MET A 162 -4.61 -30.73 -4.17
N LYS A 163 -4.96 -31.22 -2.96
CA LYS A 163 -6.27 -31.81 -2.68
C LYS A 163 -7.42 -30.79 -2.82
N MET A 164 -7.21 -29.54 -2.36
CA MET A 164 -8.19 -28.47 -2.53
C MET A 164 -8.41 -28.15 -4.01
N LEU A 165 -7.32 -27.98 -4.79
CA LEU A 165 -7.39 -27.74 -6.23
C LEU A 165 -8.09 -28.89 -6.98
N ALA A 166 -7.78 -30.14 -6.63
CA ALA A 166 -8.46 -31.30 -7.19
C ALA A 166 -9.96 -31.32 -6.88
N SER A 167 -10.37 -30.93 -5.66
CA SER A 167 -11.79 -30.83 -5.28
C SER A 167 -12.54 -29.76 -6.07
N MET A 168 -11.83 -28.72 -6.55
CA MET A 168 -12.37 -27.67 -7.42
C MET A 168 -12.36 -28.07 -8.91
N GLY A 169 -11.82 -29.24 -9.25
CA GLY A 169 -11.65 -29.67 -10.64
C GLY A 169 -10.58 -28.86 -11.41
N TRP A 170 -9.65 -28.22 -10.70
CA TRP A 170 -8.58 -27.42 -11.32
C TRP A 170 -7.53 -28.29 -11.97
N THR A 171 -7.19 -28.03 -13.22
CA THR A 171 -6.23 -28.81 -14.02
C THR A 171 -5.10 -27.99 -14.62
N ASP A 172 -5.12 -26.64 -14.46
CA ASP A 172 -4.07 -25.78 -14.98
C ASP A 172 -2.91 -25.67 -13.98
N PHE A 173 -1.84 -26.44 -14.27
CA PHE A 173 -0.57 -26.43 -13.54
C PHE A 173 0.60 -26.02 -14.46
N GLU A 174 0.32 -25.32 -15.55
CA GLU A 174 1.37 -24.87 -16.48
C GLU A 174 2.43 -24.03 -15.74
N GLY A 175 3.72 -24.36 -15.97
CA GLY A 175 4.86 -23.69 -15.37
C GLY A 175 5.04 -23.89 -13.86
N PHE A 176 4.29 -24.81 -13.24
CA PHE A 176 4.35 -24.99 -11.78
C PHE A 176 5.73 -25.43 -11.31
N GLU A 177 6.37 -26.38 -12.01
CA GLU A 177 7.66 -26.94 -11.61
C GLU A 177 8.77 -25.88 -11.65
N GLU A 178 8.78 -25.03 -12.67
CA GLU A 178 9.74 -23.92 -12.79
C GLU A 178 9.54 -22.87 -11.69
N VAL A 179 8.29 -22.52 -11.42
CA VAL A 179 7.94 -21.60 -10.33
C VAL A 179 8.34 -22.17 -8.98
N GLU A 180 8.08 -23.46 -8.74
CA GLU A 180 8.47 -24.14 -7.50
C GLU A 180 10.00 -24.20 -7.35
N ALA A 181 10.73 -24.54 -8.41
CA ALA A 181 12.18 -24.58 -8.39
C ALA A 181 12.79 -23.21 -8.05
N LYS A 182 12.30 -22.15 -8.67
CA LYS A 182 12.73 -20.77 -8.37
C LYS A 182 12.35 -20.36 -6.94
N TRP A 183 11.18 -20.74 -6.48
CA TRP A 183 10.72 -20.47 -5.12
C TRP A 183 11.63 -21.14 -4.08
N LEU A 184 12.06 -22.40 -4.31
CA LEU A 184 13.02 -23.11 -3.45
C LEU A 184 14.39 -22.43 -3.46
N GLN A 185 14.86 -21.90 -4.58
CA GLN A 185 16.04 -21.04 -4.62
C GLN A 185 15.88 -19.81 -3.74
N GLY A 186 14.69 -19.18 -3.77
CA GLY A 186 14.36 -18.07 -2.90
C GLY A 186 14.37 -18.44 -1.41
N ILE A 187 13.95 -19.65 -1.05
CA ILE A 187 14.06 -20.18 0.34
C ILE A 187 15.52 -20.25 0.77
N GLU A 188 16.40 -20.82 -0.08
CA GLU A 188 17.85 -20.89 0.22
C GLU A 188 18.47 -19.48 0.33
N TYR A 189 18.06 -18.56 -0.54
CA TYR A 189 18.54 -17.18 -0.50
C TYR A 189 18.11 -16.46 0.81
N LEU A 190 16.89 -16.71 1.28
CA LEU A 190 16.37 -16.14 2.54
C LEU A 190 17.20 -16.56 3.76
N LYS A 191 17.83 -17.74 3.76
CA LYS A 191 18.69 -18.19 4.88
C LYS A 191 19.89 -17.26 5.13
N GLY A 192 20.25 -16.45 4.13
CA GLY A 192 21.32 -15.44 4.24
C GLY A 192 20.92 -14.16 5.00
N PHE A 193 19.65 -14.01 5.38
CA PHE A 193 19.15 -12.83 6.07
C PHE A 193 18.93 -13.09 7.57
N GLN A 194 18.85 -12.00 8.35
CA GLN A 194 18.57 -12.08 9.78
C GLN A 194 17.07 -12.38 10.00
N MET A 195 16.76 -13.61 10.39
CA MET A 195 15.42 -14.02 10.79
C MET A 195 15.26 -13.80 12.29
N VAL A 196 14.37 -12.88 12.68
CA VAL A 196 14.25 -12.38 14.05
C VAL A 196 12.87 -12.62 14.65
N ASP A 197 12.81 -12.62 15.98
CA ASP A 197 11.54 -12.48 16.72
C ASP A 197 11.19 -10.99 16.76
N SER A 198 10.59 -10.52 15.65
CA SER A 198 10.44 -9.09 15.34
C SER A 198 9.68 -8.31 16.41
N GLU A 199 8.67 -8.90 17.04
CA GLU A 199 7.92 -8.25 18.12
C GLU A 199 8.80 -8.02 19.38
N ILE A 200 9.76 -8.90 19.66
CA ILE A 200 10.71 -8.73 20.76
C ILE A 200 11.70 -7.62 20.42
N GLU A 201 12.25 -7.66 19.22
CA GLU A 201 13.22 -6.67 18.75
C GLU A 201 12.62 -5.27 18.70
N ILE A 202 11.45 -5.10 18.06
CA ILE A 202 10.72 -3.83 17.96
C ILE A 202 10.41 -3.25 19.33
N ASN A 203 9.89 -4.06 20.27
CA ASN A 203 9.61 -3.56 21.61
C ASN A 203 10.87 -3.23 22.41
N ARG A 204 12.02 -3.89 22.13
CA ARG A 204 13.31 -3.50 22.70
C ARG A 204 13.75 -2.13 22.16
N ILE A 205 13.69 -1.91 20.86
CA ILE A 205 13.99 -0.65 20.19
C ILE A 205 13.16 0.48 20.82
N LEU A 206 11.85 0.32 20.91
CA LEU A 206 10.95 1.30 21.52
C LEU A 206 11.23 1.58 23.01
N ARG A 207 11.68 0.58 23.78
CA ARG A 207 12.08 0.77 25.20
C ARG A 207 13.38 1.53 25.34
N ASN A 208 14.26 1.44 24.36
CA ASN A 208 15.51 2.21 24.32
C ASN A 208 15.30 3.68 23.93
N GLY A 209 14.07 4.09 23.61
CA GLY A 209 13.74 5.44 23.18
C GLY A 209 13.98 5.71 21.69
N GLU A 210 14.27 4.67 20.92
CA GLU A 210 14.44 4.75 19.47
C GLU A 210 13.08 4.82 18.78
N SER A 211 13.04 5.43 17.58
CA SER A 211 11.82 5.69 16.81
C SER A 211 11.63 4.70 15.66
N ILE A 212 10.37 4.34 15.38
CA ILE A 212 10.02 3.42 14.29
C ILE A 212 9.01 4.07 13.37
N LEU A 213 9.30 4.11 12.07
CA LEU A 213 8.32 4.45 11.04
C LEU A 213 7.65 3.17 10.53
N CYS A 214 6.38 2.99 10.87
CA CYS A 214 5.59 1.86 10.39
C CYS A 214 5.08 2.17 8.98
N GLU A 215 5.53 1.39 7.99
CA GLU A 215 5.18 1.55 6.59
C GLU A 215 4.03 0.62 6.21
N GLY A 216 2.87 1.20 5.84
CA GLY A 216 1.73 0.47 5.31
C GLY A 216 1.81 0.21 3.81
N ALA A 217 1.02 -0.73 3.34
CA ALA A 217 0.82 -1.02 1.92
C ALA A 217 -0.66 -0.92 1.57
N GLN A 218 -1.00 -0.74 0.29
CA GLN A 218 -2.35 -0.46 -0.19
C GLN A 218 -2.91 0.84 0.45
N GLY A 219 -4.21 0.93 0.72
CA GLY A 219 -4.86 2.08 1.33
C GLY A 219 -6.08 1.67 2.13
N THR A 220 -6.62 2.58 2.92
CA THR A 220 -7.73 2.33 3.86
C THR A 220 -8.96 1.74 3.15
N MET A 221 -9.28 2.21 1.95
CA MET A 221 -10.42 1.69 1.19
C MET A 221 -10.22 0.29 0.63
N LEU A 222 -9.03 -0.29 0.80
CA LEU A 222 -8.70 -1.68 0.49
C LEU A 222 -8.55 -2.54 1.76
N ASP A 223 -8.82 -2.01 2.95
CA ASP A 223 -8.80 -2.77 4.20
C ASP A 223 -9.87 -3.87 4.20
N VAL A 224 -9.54 -5.04 4.74
CA VAL A 224 -10.44 -6.21 4.73
C VAL A 224 -11.72 -5.98 5.55
N ASP A 225 -11.66 -5.15 6.59
CA ASP A 225 -12.78 -4.88 7.48
C ASP A 225 -13.50 -3.55 7.14
N PHE A 226 -12.74 -2.50 6.81
CA PHE A 226 -13.21 -1.13 6.67
C PHE A 226 -13.23 -0.59 5.24
N GLY A 227 -12.69 -1.35 4.29
CA GLY A 227 -12.65 -0.97 2.88
C GLY A 227 -13.94 -1.25 2.11
N SER A 228 -13.88 -1.02 0.80
CA SER A 228 -15.00 -1.24 -0.15
C SER A 228 -15.18 -2.72 -0.45
N TYR A 229 -15.57 -3.51 0.55
CA TYR A 229 -15.80 -4.95 0.45
C TYR A 229 -16.84 -5.29 -0.62
N PRO A 230 -16.68 -6.35 -1.44
CA PRO A 230 -15.60 -7.37 -1.39
C PRO A 230 -14.34 -6.99 -2.18
N PHE A 231 -14.26 -5.79 -2.75
CA PHE A 231 -13.16 -5.34 -3.60
C PHE A 231 -12.01 -4.75 -2.76
N VAL A 232 -11.45 -5.57 -1.88
CA VAL A 232 -10.44 -5.22 -0.88
C VAL A 232 -9.25 -6.19 -0.93
N THR A 233 -8.16 -5.85 -0.23
CA THR A 233 -7.08 -6.81 0.04
C THR A 233 -7.42 -7.67 1.26
N SER A 234 -6.70 -8.77 1.46
CA SER A 234 -6.97 -9.71 2.56
C SER A 234 -6.21 -9.37 3.84
N SER A 235 -5.83 -8.11 4.03
CA SER A 235 -5.09 -7.67 5.22
C SER A 235 -5.63 -6.35 5.78
N ASN A 236 -5.32 -6.06 7.05
CA ASN A 236 -5.67 -4.80 7.67
C ASN A 236 -4.65 -3.72 7.28
N THR A 237 -5.10 -2.81 6.43
CA THR A 237 -4.30 -1.67 5.93
C THR A 237 -4.40 -0.45 6.84
N VAL A 238 -5.34 -0.45 7.77
CA VAL A 238 -5.56 0.61 8.76
C VAL A 238 -4.49 0.62 9.86
N CYS A 239 -4.47 1.68 10.65
CA CYS A 239 -3.47 1.91 11.71
C CYS A 239 -3.37 0.74 12.70
N ALA A 240 -4.48 0.13 13.08
CA ALA A 240 -4.51 -1.05 13.94
C ALA A 240 -3.72 -2.24 13.38
N GLY A 241 -3.59 -2.33 12.04
CA GLY A 241 -2.76 -3.33 11.36
C GLY A 241 -1.27 -3.24 11.74
N ALA A 242 -0.77 -2.06 12.08
CA ALA A 242 0.60 -1.91 12.57
C ALA A 242 0.79 -2.58 13.94
N CYS A 243 -0.21 -2.49 14.81
CA CYS A 243 -0.15 -3.16 16.12
C CYS A 243 -0.05 -4.68 15.98
N THR A 244 -0.92 -5.29 15.18
CA THR A 244 -0.93 -6.75 14.98
C THR A 244 0.19 -7.23 14.07
N GLY A 245 0.57 -6.44 13.07
CA GLY A 245 1.59 -6.78 12.08
C GLY A 245 3.03 -6.63 12.54
N LEU A 246 3.26 -5.92 13.67
CA LEU A 246 4.58 -5.72 14.27
C LEU A 246 4.64 -6.20 15.73
N GLY A 247 3.50 -6.53 16.34
CA GLY A 247 3.44 -6.94 17.75
C GLY A 247 3.72 -5.79 18.72
N ILE A 248 3.18 -4.58 18.43
CA ILE A 248 3.30 -3.41 19.30
C ILE A 248 1.97 -3.06 19.97
N GLY A 249 2.03 -2.56 21.18
CA GLY A 249 0.85 -2.10 21.90
C GLY A 249 0.27 -0.81 21.29
N PRO A 250 -1.07 -0.63 21.22
CA PRO A 250 -1.69 0.55 20.60
C PRO A 250 -1.27 1.87 21.26
N ASN A 251 -0.91 1.84 22.54
CA ASN A 251 -0.39 3.00 23.29
C ASN A 251 1.03 3.43 22.88
N ARG A 252 1.66 2.73 21.94
CA ARG A 252 2.97 3.06 21.36
C ARG A 252 2.83 3.78 20.02
N ILE A 253 1.63 3.86 19.46
CA ILE A 253 1.36 4.64 18.27
C ILE A 253 1.35 6.11 18.69
N GLY A 254 2.27 6.90 18.12
CA GLY A 254 2.34 8.34 18.32
C GLY A 254 1.65 9.07 17.17
N HIS A 255 2.41 9.49 16.16
CA HIS A 255 1.87 10.15 14.98
C HIS A 255 1.31 9.15 13.98
N VAL A 256 0.18 9.51 13.37
CA VAL A 256 -0.45 8.73 12.30
C VAL A 256 -0.50 9.58 11.04
N PHE A 257 0.44 9.36 10.13
CA PHE A 257 0.51 10.05 8.84
C PHE A 257 -0.43 9.40 7.84
N GLY A 258 -1.42 10.16 7.40
CA GLY A 258 -2.35 9.78 6.34
C GLY A 258 -1.93 10.33 4.98
N ILE A 259 -1.65 9.46 4.01
CA ILE A 259 -1.25 9.87 2.66
C ILE A 259 -2.47 9.84 1.74
N MET A 260 -2.71 10.94 1.05
CA MET A 260 -3.73 11.09 0.01
C MET A 260 -3.14 11.74 -1.23
N LYS A 261 -3.68 11.46 -2.40
CA LYS A 261 -3.45 12.27 -3.60
C LYS A 261 -4.39 13.47 -3.63
N ALA A 262 -4.02 14.50 -4.36
CA ALA A 262 -4.91 15.63 -4.66
C ALA A 262 -6.14 15.25 -5.49
N TYR A 263 -6.23 14.00 -5.94
CA TYR A 263 -7.34 13.37 -6.68
C TYR A 263 -7.44 11.90 -6.26
N CYS A 264 -8.40 11.15 -6.80
CA CYS A 264 -8.55 9.73 -6.51
C CYS A 264 -8.13 8.85 -7.67
N THR A 265 -7.56 7.69 -7.36
CA THR A 265 -7.32 6.63 -8.34
C THR A 265 -7.69 5.27 -7.77
N ARG A 266 -8.12 4.36 -8.66
CA ARG A 266 -8.40 2.96 -8.29
C ARG A 266 -7.91 2.00 -9.36
N VAL A 267 -7.36 0.86 -8.94
CA VAL A 267 -7.04 -0.27 -9.81
C VAL A 267 -8.08 -1.37 -9.57
N GLY A 268 -8.52 -2.02 -10.63
CA GLY A 268 -9.46 -3.14 -10.54
C GLY A 268 -10.93 -2.74 -10.42
N SER A 269 -11.74 -3.72 -10.08
CA SER A 269 -13.20 -3.57 -9.96
C SER A 269 -13.61 -2.93 -8.63
N GLY A 270 -14.88 -2.66 -8.49
CA GLY A 270 -15.52 -2.13 -7.29
C GLY A 270 -15.86 -0.65 -7.39
N PRO A 271 -16.59 -0.14 -6.38
CA PRO A 271 -17.15 1.20 -6.40
C PRO A 271 -16.08 2.29 -6.38
N PHE A 272 -16.34 3.36 -7.13
CA PHE A 272 -15.51 4.55 -7.18
C PHE A 272 -16.41 5.75 -7.44
N PRO A 273 -17.03 6.35 -6.41
CA PRO A 273 -18.07 7.36 -6.58
C PRO A 273 -17.67 8.56 -7.42
N THR A 274 -16.42 9.01 -7.33
CA THR A 274 -15.92 10.19 -8.04
C THR A 274 -15.23 9.88 -9.37
N GLU A 275 -15.35 8.65 -9.89
CA GLU A 275 -14.73 8.25 -11.16
C GLU A 275 -15.18 9.14 -12.32
N LEU A 276 -14.23 9.49 -13.18
CA LEU A 276 -14.43 10.29 -14.37
C LEU A 276 -14.28 9.44 -15.63
N PHE A 277 -15.28 9.54 -16.52
CA PHE A 277 -15.33 8.82 -17.79
C PHE A 277 -15.17 9.76 -19.00
N ASP A 278 -14.70 10.98 -18.75
CA ASP A 278 -14.55 12.05 -19.71
C ASP A 278 -13.07 12.41 -19.93
N GLU A 279 -12.83 13.43 -20.79
CA GLU A 279 -11.50 13.96 -21.09
C GLU A 279 -10.74 14.42 -19.84
N THR A 280 -11.45 14.83 -18.78
CA THR A 280 -10.84 15.22 -17.50
C THR A 280 -10.15 14.03 -16.84
N GLY A 281 -10.83 12.87 -16.79
CA GLY A 281 -10.28 11.64 -16.24
C GLY A 281 -9.06 11.16 -17.02
N ASP A 282 -9.10 11.26 -18.35
CA ASP A 282 -7.99 10.90 -19.24
C ASP A 282 -6.80 11.85 -19.05
N THR A 283 -7.05 13.15 -18.90
CA THR A 283 -6.02 14.17 -18.64
C THR A 283 -5.31 13.90 -17.31
N ILE A 284 -6.05 13.63 -16.23
CA ILE A 284 -5.48 13.27 -14.93
C ILE A 284 -4.61 12.00 -15.06
N ARG A 285 -5.09 10.99 -15.79
CA ARG A 285 -4.34 9.74 -16.01
C ARG A 285 -3.03 9.98 -16.75
N GLN A 286 -3.05 10.78 -17.80
CA GLN A 286 -1.89 11.07 -18.63
C GLN A 286 -0.84 11.89 -17.87
N ILE A 287 -1.23 13.02 -17.29
CA ILE A 287 -0.34 13.90 -16.54
C ILE A 287 0.20 13.18 -15.28
N GLY A 288 -0.70 12.49 -14.57
CA GLY A 288 -0.34 11.75 -13.35
C GLY A 288 0.43 10.45 -13.61
N HIS A 289 0.63 10.04 -14.87
CA HIS A 289 1.21 8.74 -15.22
C HIS A 289 0.54 7.59 -14.44
N GLU A 290 -0.80 7.60 -14.41
CA GLU A 290 -1.59 6.68 -13.59
C GLU A 290 -1.73 5.32 -14.27
N TYR A 291 -0.60 4.58 -14.28
CA TYR A 291 -0.47 3.21 -14.78
C TYR A 291 0.15 2.33 -13.70
N GLY A 292 -0.26 1.07 -13.65
CA GLY A 292 0.27 0.12 -12.66
C GLY A 292 1.77 -0.11 -12.86
N ALA A 293 2.57 0.14 -11.83
CA ALA A 293 4.04 0.02 -11.89
C ALA A 293 4.54 -1.39 -12.29
N VAL A 294 3.75 -2.43 -12.02
CA VAL A 294 4.10 -3.83 -12.30
C VAL A 294 3.38 -4.37 -13.54
N THR A 295 2.13 -3.98 -13.76
CA THR A 295 1.27 -4.55 -14.81
C THR A 295 1.06 -3.61 -16.00
N GLY A 296 1.43 -2.33 -15.89
CA GLY A 296 1.13 -1.30 -16.88
C GLY A 296 -0.37 -0.98 -17.04
N ARG A 297 -1.24 -1.60 -16.23
CA ARG A 297 -2.69 -1.42 -16.33
C ARG A 297 -3.07 0.02 -15.99
N GLU A 298 -3.95 0.62 -16.79
CA GLU A 298 -4.51 1.94 -16.54
C GLU A 298 -5.25 1.98 -15.21
N ARG A 299 -5.02 3.04 -14.43
CA ARG A 299 -5.81 3.33 -13.24
C ARG A 299 -7.05 4.13 -13.61
N ARG A 300 -8.15 3.82 -13.00
CA ARG A 300 -9.36 4.64 -13.00
C ARG A 300 -9.05 5.91 -12.24
N CYS A 301 -9.44 7.08 -12.75
CA CYS A 301 -9.15 8.39 -12.15
C CYS A 301 -10.44 9.13 -11.83
N GLY A 302 -10.41 9.94 -10.78
CA GLY A 302 -11.56 10.73 -10.37
C GLY A 302 -11.18 11.91 -9.49
N TRP A 303 -12.11 12.83 -9.28
CA TRP A 303 -11.92 13.95 -8.35
C TRP A 303 -11.70 13.46 -6.92
N ILE A 304 -11.08 14.31 -6.10
CA ILE A 304 -10.88 14.02 -4.68
C ILE A 304 -12.22 13.77 -3.98
N ASP A 305 -12.27 12.75 -3.13
CA ASP A 305 -13.45 12.32 -2.39
C ASP A 305 -13.24 12.59 -0.89
N LEU A 306 -13.80 13.71 -0.43
CA LEU A 306 -13.63 14.14 0.97
C LEU A 306 -14.50 13.36 1.95
N VAL A 307 -15.63 12.81 1.51
CA VAL A 307 -16.47 11.94 2.33
C VAL A 307 -15.70 10.67 2.68
N GLN A 308 -15.09 10.04 1.65
CA GLN A 308 -14.25 8.87 1.81
C GLN A 308 -13.00 9.18 2.65
N LEU A 309 -12.35 10.33 2.42
CA LEU A 309 -11.16 10.72 3.17
C LEU A 309 -11.46 11.01 4.64
N LYS A 310 -12.58 11.68 4.95
CA LYS A 310 -13.02 11.94 6.34
C LYS A 310 -13.25 10.63 7.10
N TYR A 311 -13.89 9.65 6.44
CA TYR A 311 -14.02 8.30 6.97
C TYR A 311 -12.66 7.66 7.24
N SER A 312 -11.74 7.73 6.28
CA SER A 312 -10.40 7.17 6.43
C SER A 312 -9.60 7.84 7.55
N VAL A 313 -9.70 9.15 7.71
CA VAL A 313 -9.09 9.91 8.81
C VAL A 313 -9.60 9.41 10.15
N MET A 314 -10.90 9.26 10.29
CA MET A 314 -11.57 8.79 11.50
C MET A 314 -11.13 7.36 11.88
N VAL A 315 -11.21 6.40 10.94
CA VAL A 315 -10.90 4.98 11.19
C VAL A 315 -9.44 4.79 11.61
N ASN A 316 -8.53 5.60 11.07
CA ASN A 316 -7.11 5.50 11.36
C ASN A 316 -6.65 6.37 12.53
N GLY A 317 -7.45 7.32 12.98
CA GLY A 317 -7.00 8.33 13.95
C GLY A 317 -5.85 9.16 13.41
N VAL A 318 -5.96 9.62 12.15
CA VAL A 318 -4.92 10.39 11.46
C VAL A 318 -4.64 11.68 12.20
N THR A 319 -3.37 11.95 12.49
CA THR A 319 -2.92 13.19 13.15
C THR A 319 -2.41 14.23 12.17
N GLU A 320 -1.91 13.78 11.01
CA GLU A 320 -1.33 14.64 9.99
C GLU A 320 -1.58 14.06 8.61
N LEU A 321 -1.91 14.91 7.64
CA LEU A 321 -2.11 14.55 6.24
C LEU A 321 -0.88 14.88 5.40
N ILE A 322 -0.65 14.05 4.41
CA ILE A 322 0.37 14.23 3.39
C ILE A 322 -0.29 14.18 2.03
N MET A 323 -0.25 15.31 1.32
CA MET A 323 -0.85 15.43 0.00
C MET A 323 0.16 15.16 -1.10
N MET A 324 -0.16 14.21 -1.97
CA MET A 324 0.68 13.79 -3.07
C MET A 324 0.11 14.26 -4.41
N LYS A 325 1.01 14.48 -5.37
CA LYS A 325 0.65 14.71 -6.78
C LYS A 325 -0.24 15.94 -7.00
N SER A 326 -0.01 17.02 -6.25
CA SER A 326 -0.74 18.27 -6.45
C SER A 326 -0.41 18.90 -7.82
N ASP A 327 0.81 18.69 -8.33
CA ASP A 327 1.29 19.09 -9.65
C ASP A 327 0.43 18.59 -10.81
N VAL A 328 -0.22 17.46 -10.64
CA VAL A 328 -1.13 16.90 -11.69
C VAL A 328 -2.32 17.82 -11.98
N LEU A 329 -2.72 18.62 -11.00
CA LEU A 329 -3.85 19.54 -11.10
C LEU A 329 -3.45 20.97 -11.53
N ASP A 330 -2.18 21.25 -11.74
CA ASP A 330 -1.65 22.60 -12.02
C ASP A 330 -2.29 23.28 -13.25
N GLY A 331 -2.72 22.49 -14.24
CA GLY A 331 -3.28 23.02 -15.49
C GLY A 331 -4.80 23.23 -15.52
N PHE A 332 -5.52 22.84 -14.48
CA PHE A 332 -6.99 22.89 -14.47
C PHE A 332 -7.52 24.28 -14.15
N ASP A 333 -8.62 24.70 -14.82
CA ASP A 333 -9.34 25.93 -14.52
C ASP A 333 -10.17 25.82 -13.26
N THR A 334 -10.81 24.67 -13.08
CA THR A 334 -11.70 24.34 -11.97
C THR A 334 -11.36 22.97 -11.44
N ILE A 335 -11.29 22.86 -10.13
CA ILE A 335 -11.06 21.60 -9.42
C ILE A 335 -12.33 21.29 -8.64
N LYS A 336 -12.76 20.02 -8.66
CA LYS A 336 -13.94 19.58 -7.93
C LYS A 336 -13.53 18.69 -6.74
N ALA A 337 -14.19 18.89 -5.61
CA ALA A 337 -14.06 18.06 -4.43
C ALA A 337 -15.44 17.52 -4.03
N CYS A 338 -15.58 16.20 -3.91
CA CYS A 338 -16.81 15.59 -3.43
C CYS A 338 -16.96 15.83 -1.93
N VAL A 339 -18.05 16.51 -1.53
CA VAL A 339 -18.31 16.94 -0.15
C VAL A 339 -19.48 16.20 0.49
N ALA A 340 -20.30 15.52 -0.30
CA ALA A 340 -21.42 14.70 0.16
C ALA A 340 -21.77 13.68 -0.92
N TYR A 341 -22.57 12.69 -0.56
CA TYR A 341 -23.20 11.75 -1.49
C TYR A 341 -24.71 11.90 -1.46
N ARG A 342 -25.34 11.77 -2.61
CA ARG A 342 -26.78 11.55 -2.72
C ARG A 342 -27.05 10.06 -2.82
N LEU A 343 -27.83 9.53 -1.89
CA LEU A 343 -28.21 8.12 -1.83
C LEU A 343 -29.39 7.82 -2.79
N LYS A 344 -29.65 6.54 -3.04
CA LYS A 344 -30.78 6.09 -3.90
C LYS A 344 -32.15 6.63 -3.53
N ASP A 345 -32.40 6.88 -2.24
CA ASP A 345 -33.65 7.44 -1.74
C ASP A 345 -33.73 8.97 -1.86
N GLY A 346 -32.69 9.61 -2.41
CA GLY A 346 -32.57 11.05 -2.59
C GLY A 346 -32.03 11.81 -1.36
N THR A 347 -31.76 11.11 -0.26
CA THR A 347 -31.11 11.73 0.91
C THR A 347 -29.66 12.10 0.62
N GLU A 348 -29.18 13.19 1.19
CA GLU A 348 -27.78 13.59 1.11
C GLU A 348 -27.07 13.28 2.44
N THR A 349 -25.84 12.77 2.35
CA THR A 349 -25.02 12.45 3.51
C THR A 349 -23.56 12.86 3.30
N ALA A 350 -22.93 13.36 4.36
CA ALA A 350 -21.50 13.57 4.45
C ALA A 350 -20.78 12.40 5.18
N ASP A 351 -21.54 11.43 5.68
CA ASP A 351 -20.99 10.20 6.25
C ASP A 351 -20.83 9.14 5.16
N PHE A 352 -19.76 8.35 5.26
CA PHE A 352 -19.47 7.28 4.32
C PHE A 352 -20.47 6.12 4.51
N PRO A 353 -21.36 5.83 3.53
CA PRO A 353 -22.39 4.81 3.68
C PRO A 353 -21.85 3.38 3.53
N TYR A 354 -22.60 2.41 4.04
CA TYR A 354 -22.27 0.99 3.87
C TYR A 354 -22.33 0.56 2.40
N GLU A 355 -23.37 0.99 1.67
CA GLU A 355 -23.50 0.72 0.23
C GLU A 355 -23.06 1.95 -0.57
N ILE A 356 -21.99 1.81 -1.32
CA ILE A 356 -21.38 2.89 -2.10
C ILE A 356 -21.43 2.67 -3.62
N ASP A 357 -22.05 1.58 -4.08
CA ASP A 357 -22.09 1.25 -5.52
C ASP A 357 -22.98 2.21 -6.32
N ASP A 358 -24.00 2.80 -5.70
CA ASP A 358 -25.02 3.58 -6.38
C ASP A 358 -25.21 4.98 -5.76
N VAL A 359 -24.16 5.54 -5.19
CA VAL A 359 -24.18 6.91 -4.69
C VAL A 359 -23.80 7.90 -5.80
N GLU A 360 -24.42 9.08 -5.78
CA GLU A 360 -24.05 10.18 -6.66
C GLU A 360 -23.20 11.23 -5.88
N PRO A 361 -21.98 11.55 -6.35
CA PRO A 361 -21.13 12.52 -5.68
C PRO A 361 -21.68 13.94 -5.83
N ILE A 362 -21.74 14.70 -4.73
CA ILE A 362 -22.06 16.13 -4.71
C ILE A 362 -20.76 16.90 -4.59
N TYR A 363 -20.49 17.72 -5.59
CA TYR A 363 -19.23 18.45 -5.70
C TYR A 363 -19.32 19.89 -5.26
N LYS A 364 -18.25 20.34 -4.58
CA LYS A 364 -17.89 21.75 -4.48
C LYS A 364 -16.85 22.06 -5.55
N GLU A 365 -17.07 23.12 -6.30
CA GLU A 365 -16.12 23.65 -7.29
C GLU A 365 -15.19 24.68 -6.62
N LEU A 366 -13.92 24.59 -6.96
CA LEU A 366 -12.84 25.44 -6.45
C LEU A 366 -12.03 25.96 -7.64
N PRO A 367 -11.51 27.19 -7.60
CA PRO A 367 -10.67 27.69 -8.67
C PRO A 367 -9.37 26.90 -8.75
N GLY A 368 -8.94 26.60 -9.97
CA GLY A 368 -7.61 26.06 -10.23
C GLY A 368 -6.55 27.15 -10.09
N TRP A 369 -5.33 26.75 -9.86
CA TRP A 369 -4.21 27.70 -9.65
C TRP A 369 -3.38 28.00 -10.89
N LYS A 370 -3.47 27.21 -11.94
CA LYS A 370 -2.80 27.42 -13.23
C LYS A 370 -1.32 27.84 -13.14
N THR A 371 -0.60 27.18 -12.26
CA THR A 371 0.80 27.50 -11.96
C THR A 371 1.58 26.21 -11.80
N ASP A 372 2.64 26.05 -12.58
CA ASP A 372 3.62 24.98 -12.37
C ASP A 372 4.38 25.21 -11.07
N MET A 373 4.14 24.36 -10.08
CA MET A 373 4.74 24.44 -8.76
C MET A 373 6.00 23.57 -8.59
N THR A 374 6.42 22.84 -9.61
CA THR A 374 7.49 21.83 -9.53
C THR A 374 8.85 22.37 -9.09
N GLN A 375 9.08 23.69 -9.19
CA GLN A 375 10.29 24.38 -8.80
C GLN A 375 10.16 25.10 -7.45
N PHE A 376 9.05 25.01 -6.76
CA PHE A 376 8.87 25.69 -5.47
C PHE A 376 9.64 24.96 -4.37
N THR A 377 10.10 25.73 -3.40
CA THR A 377 10.91 25.24 -2.27
C THR A 377 10.29 25.52 -0.91
N SER A 378 9.21 26.31 -0.88
CA SER A 378 8.51 26.65 0.35
C SER A 378 7.04 26.98 0.10
N GLU A 379 6.21 26.89 1.14
CA GLU A 379 4.77 27.17 1.07
C GLU A 379 4.44 28.64 0.80
N GLU A 380 5.34 29.57 1.12
CA GLU A 380 5.15 31.01 0.84
C GLU A 380 5.09 31.32 -0.66
N GLN A 381 5.55 30.40 -1.51
CA GLN A 381 5.48 30.53 -2.97
C GLN A 381 4.15 30.04 -3.56
N PHE A 382 3.31 29.39 -2.74
CA PHE A 382 2.06 28.83 -3.24
C PHE A 382 1.12 29.92 -3.77
N PRO A 383 0.49 29.68 -4.95
CA PRO A 383 -0.59 30.54 -5.43
C PRO A 383 -1.73 30.61 -4.41
N GLU A 384 -2.37 31.77 -4.33
CA GLU A 384 -3.50 31.98 -3.41
C GLU A 384 -4.60 30.91 -3.58
N ALA A 385 -4.96 30.59 -4.83
CA ALA A 385 -5.95 29.54 -5.12
C ALA A 385 -5.55 28.17 -4.58
N PHE A 386 -4.26 27.80 -4.67
CA PHE A 386 -3.76 26.56 -4.10
C PHE A 386 -3.77 26.57 -2.57
N SER A 387 -3.36 27.67 -1.96
CA SER A 387 -3.41 27.84 -0.50
C SER A 387 -4.84 27.75 0.02
N GLN A 388 -5.82 28.32 -0.69
CA GLN A 388 -7.25 28.23 -0.38
C GLN A 388 -7.77 26.78 -0.54
N TYR A 389 -7.31 26.07 -1.57
CA TYR A 389 -7.64 24.66 -1.77
C TYR A 389 -7.11 23.79 -0.62
N VAL A 390 -5.85 23.93 -0.25
CA VAL A 390 -5.24 23.23 0.90
C VAL A 390 -6.02 23.51 2.18
N LYS A 391 -6.28 24.80 2.47
CA LYS A 391 -7.05 25.19 3.65
C LYS A 391 -8.47 24.59 3.66
N PHE A 392 -9.13 24.57 2.52
CA PHE A 392 -10.46 23.97 2.41
C PHE A 392 -10.43 22.48 2.75
N LEU A 393 -9.41 21.74 2.29
CA LEU A 393 -9.24 20.33 2.62
C LEU A 393 -8.98 20.13 4.12
N GLU A 394 -8.09 20.94 4.71
CA GLU A 394 -7.79 20.89 6.15
C GLU A 394 -9.03 21.17 7.00
N ASP A 395 -9.81 22.20 6.65
CA ASP A 395 -11.04 22.57 7.35
C ASP A 395 -12.11 21.47 7.25
N PHE A 396 -12.23 20.80 6.08
CA PHE A 396 -13.21 19.72 5.90
C PHE A 396 -12.81 18.43 6.62
N LEU A 397 -11.51 18.07 6.55
CA LEU A 397 -10.97 16.85 7.13
C LEU A 397 -10.59 17.02 8.62
N GLU A 398 -10.67 18.24 9.15
CA GLU A 398 -10.32 18.59 10.53
C GLU A 398 -8.89 18.09 10.91
N THR A 399 -7.98 18.06 9.93
CA THR A 399 -6.63 17.50 10.09
C THR A 399 -5.64 18.29 9.24
N PRO A 400 -4.48 18.71 9.79
CA PRO A 400 -3.52 19.53 9.07
C PRO A 400 -2.80 18.73 7.96
N ILE A 401 -2.54 19.39 6.83
CA ILE A 401 -1.68 18.87 5.75
C ILE A 401 -0.27 19.41 5.99
N THR A 402 0.60 18.59 6.51
CA THR A 402 1.96 19.00 6.92
C THR A 402 3.02 18.81 5.85
N ILE A 403 2.74 17.96 4.84
CA ILE A 403 3.66 17.70 3.73
C ILE A 403 2.88 17.72 2.41
N ILE A 404 3.44 18.41 1.42
CA ILE A 404 2.86 18.50 0.07
C ILE A 404 3.91 18.11 -0.97
N SER A 405 3.60 17.09 -1.79
CA SER A 405 4.40 16.70 -2.94
C SER A 405 3.92 17.44 -4.19
N ILE A 406 4.84 18.15 -4.81
CA ILE A 406 4.63 19.02 -5.99
C ILE A 406 5.36 18.50 -7.24
N GLY A 407 5.70 17.22 -7.28
CA GLY A 407 6.35 16.55 -8.40
C GLY A 407 6.85 15.15 -8.04
N PRO A 408 7.40 14.38 -8.98
CA PRO A 408 7.80 12.99 -8.76
C PRO A 408 9.08 12.82 -7.94
N ASP A 409 10.05 13.75 -8.05
CA ASP A 409 11.34 13.65 -7.38
C ASP A 409 11.22 13.86 -5.87
N ARG A 410 12.13 13.22 -5.10
CA ARG A 410 12.26 13.37 -3.64
C ARG A 410 12.35 14.85 -3.21
N ALA A 411 13.14 15.66 -3.93
CA ALA A 411 13.34 17.07 -3.63
C ALA A 411 12.09 17.93 -3.84
N GLN A 412 11.12 17.47 -4.65
CA GLN A 412 9.86 18.14 -4.92
C GLN A 412 8.84 17.83 -3.82
N THR A 413 9.24 18.09 -2.57
CA THR A 413 8.42 17.86 -1.37
C THR A 413 8.57 19.04 -0.43
N ILE A 414 7.45 19.71 -0.13
CA ILE A 414 7.41 20.87 0.77
C ILE A 414 6.88 20.42 2.12
N ILE A 415 7.70 20.63 3.16
CA ILE A 415 7.30 20.44 4.56
C ILE A 415 6.79 21.79 5.05
N ARG A 416 5.52 21.84 5.43
CA ARG A 416 4.84 23.04 5.94
C ARG A 416 5.14 23.24 7.42
N LYS A 417 5.11 24.49 7.86
CA LYS A 417 5.42 24.89 9.26
C LYS A 417 4.15 25.02 10.09
#